data_8da52b34fc86c5a2dacd51a15d3815ec
#
_entry.id   8da52b34fc86c5a2dacd51a15d3815ec
#
_cell.length_a   1.000
_cell.length_b   1.000
_cell.length_c   1.000
_cell.angle_alpha   90.00
_cell.angle_beta   90.00
_cell.angle_gamma   90.00
#
_symmetry.space_group_name_H-M   'P 1'
#
loop_
_entity.id
_entity.type
_entity.pdbx_description
1 polymer ?
#
loop_
_entity_poly.entity_id
_entity_poly.type
_entity_poly.pdbx_seq_one_letter_code
_entity_poly.pdbx_strand_id
1 'polypeptide(L)'
;MNSRLIVLGSKLAFRSSPRMFTTSAARLGTSKDEGFPDPLELATGIEKKEMLLRLAGNDDPYNLKSIKRGVGTKETPNEIPSAFEARIVGCVCEEDSSHVKWMWLHSGEPKRCFCGHWFKLVYKEALV
;
A
#
# COMPACT_ATOMS: atom_id res chain seq x y z
N MET A 1 94.92 -14.93 -18.24
CA MET A 1 94.09 -14.72 -17.03
C MET A 1 92.64 -14.49 -17.50
N ASN A 2 91.80 -15.53 -17.46
CA ASN A 2 90.47 -15.49 -17.98
C ASN A 2 89.45 -15.54 -16.83
N SER A 3 88.85 -14.42 -16.54
CA SER A 3 87.76 -14.35 -15.56
C SER A 3 86.42 -14.63 -16.26
N ARG A 4 85.84 -15.77 -15.97
CA ARG A 4 84.45 -16.09 -16.40
C ARG A 4 83.49 -15.55 -15.39
N LEU A 5 82.68 -14.59 -15.78
CA LEU A 5 81.46 -14.14 -15.04
C LEU A 5 80.37 -15.19 -15.16
N ILE A 6 80.03 -15.77 -14.04
CA ILE A 6 78.82 -16.65 -13.95
C ILE A 6 77.60 -15.77 -13.65
N VAL A 7 76.76 -15.61 -14.65
CA VAL A 7 75.39 -14.95 -14.45
C VAL A 7 74.46 -15.98 -13.89
N LEU A 8 74.12 -15.85 -12.62
CA LEU A 8 73.07 -16.61 -11.95
C LEU A 8 71.76 -16.03 -12.36
N GLY A 9 71.09 -16.66 -13.34
CA GLY A 9 69.71 -16.35 -13.73
C GLY A 9 68.73 -16.87 -12.67
N SER A 10 68.21 -15.99 -11.80
CA SER A 10 67.17 -16.30 -10.90
C SER A 10 65.83 -16.37 -11.69
N LYS A 11 65.36 -17.59 -11.94
CA LYS A 11 64.00 -17.80 -12.49
C LYS A 11 62.98 -17.53 -11.39
N LEU A 12 62.34 -16.34 -11.41
CA LEU A 12 61.15 -16.04 -10.63
C LEU A 12 59.99 -16.87 -11.18
N ALA A 13 59.71 -17.99 -10.49
CA ALA A 13 58.50 -18.77 -10.77
C ALA A 13 57.28 -17.99 -10.27
N PHE A 14 56.54 -17.42 -11.20
CA PHE A 14 55.25 -16.80 -10.93
C PHE A 14 54.27 -17.91 -10.56
N ARG A 15 54.03 -18.10 -9.26
CA ARG A 15 53.03 -19.03 -8.76
C ARG A 15 51.65 -18.38 -8.96
N SER A 16 50.99 -18.67 -10.08
CA SER A 16 49.58 -18.37 -10.25
C SER A 16 48.78 -19.29 -9.33
N SER A 17 48.39 -18.79 -8.17
CA SER A 17 47.40 -19.50 -7.35
C SER A 17 46.04 -19.44 -8.05
N PRO A 18 45.41 -20.59 -8.36
CA PRO A 18 44.08 -20.59 -8.90
C PRO A 18 43.15 -19.97 -7.86
N ARG A 19 42.50 -18.84 -8.21
CA ARG A 19 41.41 -18.31 -7.42
C ARG A 19 40.27 -19.32 -7.48
N MET A 20 40.13 -20.11 -6.43
CA MET A 20 38.93 -20.93 -6.25
C MET A 20 37.74 -20.00 -6.03
N PHE A 21 36.87 -19.94 -7.00
CA PHE A 21 35.50 -19.38 -6.79
C PHE A 21 34.80 -20.37 -5.88
N THR A 22 34.69 -20.04 -4.59
CA THR A 22 33.76 -20.71 -3.70
C THR A 22 32.39 -20.25 -4.09
N THR A 23 31.64 -21.05 -4.84
CA THR A 23 30.22 -20.89 -4.98
C THR A 23 29.62 -21.06 -3.59
N SER A 24 29.09 -19.97 -3.03
CA SER A 24 28.25 -20.06 -1.84
C SER A 24 27.16 -21.06 -2.16
N ALA A 25 27.11 -22.18 -1.42
CA ALA A 25 26.01 -23.08 -1.53
C ALA A 25 24.75 -22.27 -1.19
N ALA A 26 23.89 -22.04 -2.19
CA ALA A 26 22.61 -21.43 -1.96
C ALA A 26 21.93 -22.32 -0.89
N ARG A 27 21.70 -21.76 0.29
CA ARG A 27 20.87 -22.41 1.30
C ARG A 27 19.45 -22.33 0.81
N LEU A 28 19.10 -23.18 -0.13
CA LEU A 28 17.73 -23.53 -0.42
C LEU A 28 17.22 -24.20 0.86
N GLY A 29 16.18 -23.61 1.44
CA GLY A 29 15.59 -24.09 2.68
C GLY A 29 15.40 -25.60 2.65
N THR A 30 15.84 -26.25 3.71
CA THR A 30 15.93 -27.72 3.79
C THR A 30 14.65 -28.40 4.21
N SER A 31 13.55 -27.67 4.38
CA SER A 31 12.25 -28.27 4.68
C SER A 31 11.41 -28.36 3.41
N LYS A 32 11.14 -29.58 2.99
CA LYS A 32 10.33 -29.89 1.79
C LYS A 32 8.85 -29.49 1.94
N ASP A 33 8.44 -29.04 3.12
CA ASP A 33 7.05 -28.73 3.47
C ASP A 33 6.79 -27.24 3.77
N GLU A 34 7.81 -26.40 3.77
CA GLU A 34 7.64 -24.96 3.90
C GLU A 34 7.42 -24.36 2.50
N GLY A 35 6.16 -24.31 2.08
CA GLY A 35 5.71 -23.49 0.97
C GLY A 35 6.04 -22.01 1.22
N PHE A 36 5.64 -21.13 0.30
CA PHE A 36 5.73 -19.70 0.57
C PHE A 36 4.92 -19.36 1.81
N PRO A 37 5.45 -18.52 2.72
CA PRO A 37 4.73 -18.12 3.92
C PRO A 37 3.42 -17.44 3.53
N ASP A 38 2.39 -17.62 4.35
CA ASP A 38 1.09 -16.98 4.11
C ASP A 38 1.26 -15.46 4.11
N PRO A 39 0.76 -14.77 3.06
CA PRO A 39 0.77 -13.30 3.02
C PRO A 39 0.18 -12.65 4.28
N LEU A 40 -0.81 -13.29 4.91
CA LEU A 40 -1.44 -12.79 6.14
C LEU A 40 -0.50 -12.83 7.34
N GLU A 41 0.41 -13.80 7.41
CA GLU A 41 1.41 -13.88 8.47
C GLU A 41 2.51 -12.84 8.31
N LEU A 42 2.91 -12.59 7.05
CA LEU A 42 3.95 -11.60 6.72
C LEU A 42 3.44 -10.15 6.83
N ALA A 43 2.17 -9.93 6.55
CA ALA A 43 1.59 -8.60 6.59
C ALA A 43 1.58 -8.01 8.01
N THR A 44 1.92 -6.73 8.13
CA THR A 44 1.94 -5.99 9.38
C THR A 44 1.21 -4.65 9.24
N GLY A 45 0.82 -4.03 10.35
CA GLY A 45 0.24 -2.69 10.36
C GLY A 45 -1.09 -2.58 9.60
N ILE A 46 -1.21 -1.54 8.78
CA ILE A 46 -2.44 -1.23 8.02
C ILE A 46 -2.74 -2.31 6.99
N GLU A 47 -1.74 -2.86 6.32
CA GLU A 47 -1.90 -3.93 5.34
C GLU A 47 -2.59 -5.17 5.95
N LYS A 48 -2.14 -5.58 7.13
CA LYS A 48 -2.76 -6.70 7.85
C LYS A 48 -4.22 -6.41 8.20
N LYS A 49 -4.53 -5.20 8.67
CA LYS A 49 -5.90 -4.78 8.97
C LYS A 49 -6.78 -4.82 7.71
N GLU A 50 -6.28 -4.33 6.58
CA GLU A 50 -6.98 -4.36 5.31
C GLU A 50 -7.28 -5.79 4.85
N MET A 51 -6.28 -6.69 4.91
CA MET A 51 -6.47 -8.11 4.57
C MET A 51 -7.50 -8.78 5.46
N LEU A 52 -7.46 -8.53 6.77
CA LEU A 52 -8.44 -9.07 7.72
C LEU A 52 -9.85 -8.57 7.44
N LEU A 53 -10.01 -7.30 7.09
CA LEU A 53 -11.32 -6.73 6.74
C LEU A 53 -11.86 -7.31 5.44
N ARG A 54 -11.00 -7.54 4.44
CA ARG A 54 -11.39 -8.21 3.19
C ARG A 54 -11.81 -9.66 3.45
N LEU A 55 -11.10 -10.38 4.30
CA LEU A 55 -11.47 -11.73 4.71
C LEU A 55 -12.81 -11.75 5.48
N ALA A 56 -13.11 -10.71 6.23
CA ALA A 56 -14.39 -10.53 6.91
C ALA A 56 -15.53 -10.13 5.97
N GLY A 57 -15.27 -10.03 4.66
CA GLY A 57 -16.29 -9.68 3.63
C GLY A 57 -16.44 -8.19 3.36
N ASN A 58 -15.56 -7.34 3.88
CA ASN A 58 -15.57 -5.92 3.57
C ASN A 58 -14.65 -5.61 2.39
N ASP A 59 -15.21 -5.44 1.19
CA ASP A 59 -14.47 -5.15 -0.04
C ASP A 59 -13.99 -3.69 -0.13
N ASP A 60 -14.47 -2.81 0.73
CA ASP A 60 -14.11 -1.39 0.72
C ASP A 60 -13.76 -0.89 2.13
N PRO A 61 -12.61 -1.30 2.68
CA PRO A 61 -12.18 -0.92 4.01
C PRO A 61 -12.09 0.59 4.22
N TYR A 62 -11.72 1.32 3.18
CA TYR A 62 -11.47 2.77 3.22
C TYR A 62 -12.66 3.61 2.75
N ASN A 63 -13.79 3.01 2.37
CA ASN A 63 -14.98 3.69 1.80
C ASN A 63 -14.62 4.58 0.59
N LEU A 64 -13.88 4.02 -0.37
CA LEU A 64 -13.47 4.72 -1.59
C LEU A 64 -14.49 4.60 -2.72
N LYS A 65 -15.38 3.61 -2.65
CA LYS A 65 -16.43 3.41 -3.65
C LYS A 65 -17.47 4.53 -3.56
N SER A 66 -17.97 4.94 -4.71
CA SER A 66 -19.04 5.93 -4.76
C SER A 66 -20.31 5.35 -4.12
N ILE A 67 -20.91 6.12 -3.24
CA ILE A 67 -22.15 5.74 -2.55
C ILE A 67 -23.34 6.33 -3.32
N LYS A 68 -24.37 5.53 -3.60
CA LYS A 68 -25.61 6.04 -4.14
C LYS A 68 -26.31 6.90 -3.09
N ARG A 69 -26.67 8.13 -3.48
CA ARG A 69 -27.40 9.03 -2.60
C ARG A 69 -28.81 8.51 -2.33
N GLY A 70 -29.28 8.67 -1.12
CA GLY A 70 -30.66 8.44 -0.73
C GLY A 70 -31.54 9.64 -1.05
N VAL A 71 -32.71 9.70 -0.42
CA VAL A 71 -33.70 10.79 -0.57
C VAL A 71 -33.10 12.16 -0.18
N GLY A 72 -32.23 12.19 0.81
CA GLY A 72 -31.44 13.37 1.19
C GLY A 72 -32.32 14.59 1.57
N THR A 73 -33.32 14.40 2.40
CA THR A 73 -34.14 15.50 2.96
C THR A 73 -33.40 16.15 4.12
N LYS A 74 -33.92 17.28 4.61
CA LYS A 74 -33.38 17.93 5.80
C LYS A 74 -33.45 17.07 7.06
N GLU A 75 -34.52 16.27 7.16
CA GLU A 75 -34.75 15.37 8.30
C GLU A 75 -33.93 14.08 8.19
N THR A 76 -33.80 13.58 6.96
CA THR A 76 -33.01 12.37 6.64
C THR A 76 -31.91 12.69 5.64
N PRO A 77 -30.82 13.37 6.08
CA PRO A 77 -29.72 13.73 5.20
C PRO A 77 -28.91 12.50 4.81
N ASN A 78 -28.20 12.58 3.69
CA ASN A 78 -27.23 11.55 3.31
C ASN A 78 -26.05 11.61 4.26
N GLU A 79 -25.78 10.51 4.96
CA GLU A 79 -24.70 10.41 5.93
C GLU A 79 -23.36 10.11 5.24
N ILE A 80 -22.36 10.91 5.53
CA ILE A 80 -21.01 10.76 5.01
C ILE A 80 -20.07 10.44 6.17
N PRO A 81 -19.42 9.26 6.18
CA PRO A 81 -18.50 8.90 7.25
C PRO A 81 -17.21 9.70 7.13
N SER A 82 -16.67 10.20 8.24
CA SER A 82 -15.38 10.86 8.31
C SER A 82 -14.79 10.74 9.71
N ALA A 83 -13.47 10.58 9.77
CA ALA A 83 -12.71 10.65 11.03
C ALA A 83 -12.30 12.10 11.36
N PHE A 84 -12.50 13.04 10.44
CA PHE A 84 -12.15 14.45 10.61
C PHE A 84 -13.41 15.31 10.78
N GLU A 85 -13.23 16.48 11.35
CA GLU A 85 -14.29 17.47 11.57
C GLU A 85 -14.83 18.10 10.27
N ALA A 86 -14.04 18.05 9.21
CA ALA A 86 -14.43 18.55 7.89
C ALA A 86 -13.97 17.60 6.78
N ARG A 87 -14.78 17.46 5.75
CA ARG A 87 -14.48 16.65 4.57
C ARG A 87 -15.03 17.29 3.31
N ILE A 88 -14.28 17.19 2.20
CA ILE A 88 -14.77 17.54 0.88
C ILE A 88 -15.61 16.38 0.35
N VAL A 89 -16.82 16.70 -0.12
CA VAL A 89 -17.77 15.73 -0.67
C VAL A 89 -18.17 16.16 -2.06
N GLY A 90 -18.16 15.21 -2.99
CA GLY A 90 -18.64 15.40 -4.35
C GLY A 90 -20.05 14.89 -4.51
N CYS A 91 -20.95 15.71 -5.05
CA CYS A 91 -22.29 15.30 -5.41
C CYS A 91 -22.45 15.28 -6.93
N VAL A 92 -22.84 14.13 -7.47
CA VAL A 92 -23.30 14.00 -8.86
C VAL A 92 -24.78 14.33 -8.85
N CYS A 93 -25.14 15.52 -9.35
CA CYS A 93 -26.50 16.05 -9.21
C CYS A 93 -27.51 15.34 -10.11
N GLU A 94 -27.09 14.90 -11.29
CA GLU A 94 -27.91 14.23 -12.30
C GLU A 94 -27.24 12.90 -12.68
N GLU A 95 -28.01 11.89 -13.02
CA GLU A 95 -27.49 10.53 -13.31
C GLU A 95 -26.51 10.53 -14.48
N ASP A 96 -26.76 11.34 -15.52
CA ASP A 96 -25.93 11.44 -16.72
C ASP A 96 -24.90 12.57 -16.66
N SER A 97 -24.78 13.24 -15.50
CA SER A 97 -23.86 14.37 -15.35
C SER A 97 -22.41 13.94 -15.29
N SER A 98 -21.60 14.46 -16.18
CA SER A 98 -20.13 14.35 -16.10
C SER A 98 -19.51 15.30 -15.06
N HIS A 99 -20.33 16.17 -14.44
CA HIS A 99 -19.89 17.15 -13.48
C HIS A 99 -20.11 16.68 -12.05
N VAL A 100 -19.08 16.84 -11.23
CA VAL A 100 -19.16 16.62 -9.78
C VAL A 100 -19.17 17.98 -9.09
N LYS A 101 -20.22 18.25 -8.31
CA LYS A 101 -20.31 19.46 -7.48
C LYS A 101 -19.63 19.21 -6.15
N TRP A 102 -18.48 19.84 -5.94
CA TRP A 102 -17.71 19.72 -4.71
C TRP A 102 -18.19 20.69 -3.64
N MET A 103 -18.30 20.22 -2.41
CA MET A 103 -18.69 21.03 -1.26
C MET A 103 -17.89 20.61 -0.01
N TRP A 104 -17.60 21.59 0.82
CA TRP A 104 -17.09 21.33 2.17
C TRP A 104 -18.24 20.98 3.08
N LEU A 105 -18.10 19.87 3.78
CA LEU A 105 -19.01 19.39 4.80
C LEU A 105 -18.30 19.44 6.15
N HIS A 106 -18.93 20.06 7.14
CA HIS A 106 -18.41 20.16 8.50
C HIS A 106 -19.26 19.29 9.44
N SER A 107 -18.65 18.85 10.55
CA SER A 107 -19.37 18.14 11.59
C SER A 107 -20.45 19.04 12.21
N GLY A 108 -21.60 18.47 12.52
CA GLY A 108 -22.73 19.16 13.16
C GLY A 108 -23.89 19.40 12.20
N GLU A 109 -23.96 20.54 11.55
CA GLU A 109 -25.11 20.92 10.73
C GLU A 109 -25.10 20.27 9.33
N PRO A 110 -26.26 19.75 8.87
CA PRO A 110 -26.38 19.23 7.53
C PRO A 110 -26.33 20.37 6.51
N LYS A 111 -25.63 20.14 5.39
CA LYS A 111 -25.47 21.10 4.29
C LYS A 111 -26.25 20.66 3.07
N ARG A 112 -26.91 21.62 2.41
CA ARG A 112 -27.68 21.39 1.19
C ARG A 112 -26.82 21.57 -0.06
N CYS A 113 -26.90 20.62 -0.99
CA CYS A 113 -26.35 20.77 -2.33
C CYS A 113 -27.29 21.58 -3.24
N PHE A 114 -26.78 22.11 -4.35
CA PHE A 114 -27.59 22.83 -5.36
C PHE A 114 -28.72 21.98 -5.94
N CYS A 115 -28.56 20.65 -6.02
CA CYS A 115 -29.61 19.73 -6.46
C CYS A 115 -30.70 19.48 -5.42
N GLY A 116 -30.62 20.13 -4.26
CA GLY A 116 -31.62 20.04 -3.21
C GLY A 116 -31.38 18.97 -2.15
N HIS A 117 -30.46 18.04 -2.37
CA HIS A 117 -30.17 16.97 -1.40
C HIS A 117 -29.32 17.49 -0.23
N TRP A 118 -29.60 16.96 0.96
CA TRP A 118 -28.91 17.29 2.18
C TRP A 118 -27.89 16.21 2.51
N PHE A 119 -26.75 16.64 3.06
CA PHE A 119 -25.62 15.80 3.47
C PHE A 119 -25.21 16.17 4.89
N LYS A 120 -24.89 15.16 5.69
CA LYS A 120 -24.41 15.31 7.06
C LYS A 120 -23.13 14.50 7.26
N LEU A 121 -22.16 15.09 7.92
CA LEU A 121 -20.95 14.40 8.31
C LEU A 121 -21.21 13.59 9.58
N VAL A 122 -20.87 12.29 9.56
CA VAL A 122 -20.96 11.38 10.70
C VAL A 122 -19.56 10.90 11.05
N TYR A 123 -19.22 10.97 12.31
CA TYR A 123 -17.94 10.48 12.79
C TYR A 123 -17.83 8.97 12.61
N LYS A 124 -16.75 8.52 12.00
CA LYS A 124 -16.36 7.13 11.90
C LYS A 124 -14.87 7.04 12.12
N GLU A 125 -14.45 6.12 12.98
CA GLU A 125 -13.05 5.90 13.28
C GLU A 125 -12.26 5.54 12.01
N ALA A 126 -11.07 6.12 11.87
CA ALA A 126 -10.18 5.81 10.78
C ALA A 126 -9.56 4.42 10.94
N LEU A 127 -9.27 3.78 9.83
CA LEU A 127 -8.48 2.55 9.77
C LEU A 127 -7.00 2.90 9.97
N VAL A 128 -6.56 3.04 11.21
CA VAL A 128 -5.14 3.33 11.53
C VAL A 128 -4.51 2.15 12.25
#